data_96924bce181252f9e65cb92ef26aa005
#
_entry.id   96924bce181252f9e65cb92ef26aa005
#
_cell.length_a   1.000
_cell.length_b   1.000
_cell.length_c   1.000
_cell.angle_alpha   90.00
_cell.angle_beta   90.00
_cell.angle_gamma   90.00
#
_symmetry.space_group_name_H-M   'P 1'
#
loop_
_entity.id
_entity.type
_entity.pdbx_description
1 polymer ?
#
loop_
_entity_poly.entity_id
_entity_poly.type
_entity_poly.pdbx_seq_one_letter_code
_entity_poly.pdbx_strand_id
1 'polypeptide(L)'
;MSKQKITFRNPQGISLSGLLETPESPRAYALFAHCFTCGKDIKAAARIARALVDNNIAVLRFDFTGLGSSDGDFSNSNFSSNVADLVAAAEYLRDTYQSPSILIGHSLGGAAVIAAAKHIPEAKGVVTIGAPAEAAHVMKQFKGHVEAIRDIGEYKVMLAGREFTIKRQFLDDIEAQQQDKNIANLRRALLVFHSPVDSVVSIEQAQKIYLTAKHPKSFISLDSADHLLTNNQDADYVASCITAWSSRYL
;
A
#
# COMPACT_ATOMS: atom_id res chain seq x y z
N MET A 1 16.51 -4.16 18.07
CA MET A 1 15.28 -4.28 17.27
C MET A 1 14.12 -4.68 18.18
N SER A 2 13.05 -3.90 18.20
CA SER A 2 11.80 -4.21 18.94
C SER A 2 10.64 -4.42 17.95
N LYS A 3 9.65 -5.22 18.39
CA LYS A 3 8.39 -5.43 17.67
C LYS A 3 7.26 -5.15 18.64
N GLN A 4 6.43 -4.19 18.30
CA GLN A 4 5.32 -3.76 19.14
C GLN A 4 4.00 -3.88 18.36
N LYS A 5 3.06 -4.65 18.90
CA LYS A 5 1.66 -4.59 18.45
C LYS A 5 1.07 -3.28 18.92
N ILE A 6 0.45 -2.55 18.01
CA ILE A 6 -0.19 -1.27 18.29
C ILE A 6 -1.63 -1.30 17.81
N THR A 7 -2.41 -0.40 18.38
CA THR A 7 -3.80 -0.17 17.99
C THR A 7 -4.02 1.34 17.92
N PHE A 8 -4.65 1.80 16.86
CA PHE A 8 -5.03 3.20 16.68
C PHE A 8 -6.40 3.28 16.02
N ARG A 9 -7.05 4.44 16.07
CA ARG A 9 -8.38 4.64 15.50
C ARG A 9 -8.33 5.44 14.22
N ASN A 10 -9.13 5.04 13.25
CA ASN A 10 -9.37 5.86 12.06
C ASN A 10 -10.44 6.93 12.33
N PRO A 11 -10.70 7.87 11.39
CA PRO A 11 -11.69 8.94 11.57
C PRO A 11 -13.12 8.44 11.84
N GLN A 12 -13.47 7.21 11.47
CA GLN A 12 -14.75 6.57 11.76
C GLN A 12 -14.80 5.91 13.15
N GLY A 13 -13.70 6.00 13.93
CA GLY A 13 -13.59 5.39 15.24
C GLY A 13 -13.29 3.88 15.22
N ILE A 14 -13.05 3.30 14.05
CA ILE A 14 -12.71 1.88 13.89
C ILE A 14 -11.29 1.65 14.40
N SER A 15 -11.10 0.59 15.18
CA SER A 15 -9.82 0.21 15.74
C SER A 15 -9.00 -0.56 14.72
N LEU A 16 -7.83 -0.04 14.35
CA LEU A 16 -6.91 -0.64 13.39
C LEU A 16 -5.72 -1.30 14.11
N SER A 17 -5.37 -2.50 13.66
CA SER A 17 -4.28 -3.30 14.21
C SER A 17 -2.99 -3.10 13.42
N GLY A 18 -1.94 -2.66 14.09
CA GLY A 18 -0.62 -2.46 13.51
C GLY A 18 0.47 -3.29 14.19
N LEU A 19 1.59 -3.43 13.47
CA LEU A 19 2.86 -3.94 13.97
C LEU A 19 3.94 -2.92 13.65
N LEU A 20 4.49 -2.31 14.68
CA LEU A 20 5.62 -1.41 14.58
C LEU A 20 6.91 -2.17 14.87
N GLU A 21 7.80 -2.22 13.89
CA GLU A 21 9.14 -2.78 14.02
C GLU A 21 10.16 -1.63 14.03
N THR A 22 10.97 -1.56 15.10
CA THR A 22 11.81 -0.39 15.37
C THR A 22 13.25 -0.83 15.66
N PRO A 23 14.27 -0.23 15.03
CA PRO A 23 15.67 -0.39 15.44
C PRO A 23 15.92 0.33 16.77
N GLU A 24 17.09 0.17 17.33
CA GLU A 24 17.48 0.86 18.58
C GLU A 24 17.48 2.39 18.42
N SER A 25 17.98 2.86 17.29
CA SER A 25 18.06 4.29 16.95
C SER A 25 17.51 4.53 15.55
N PRO A 26 16.19 4.72 15.37
CA PRO A 26 15.60 4.93 14.05
C PRO A 26 16.02 6.29 13.48
N ARG A 27 16.56 6.30 12.26
CA ARG A 27 16.84 7.53 11.50
C ARG A 27 15.62 8.05 10.74
N ALA A 28 14.62 7.22 10.53
CA ALA A 28 13.38 7.54 9.84
C ALA A 28 12.30 6.50 10.15
N TYR A 29 11.06 6.86 9.85
CA TYR A 29 9.90 5.98 9.91
C TYR A 29 9.32 5.78 8.51
N ALA A 30 8.91 4.55 8.21
CA ALA A 30 8.18 4.18 7.01
C ALA A 30 6.81 3.61 7.37
N LEU A 31 5.82 3.88 6.53
CA LEU A 31 4.49 3.29 6.61
C LEU A 31 4.28 2.35 5.43
N PHE A 32 3.88 1.11 5.68
CA PHE A 32 3.68 0.09 4.66
C PHE A 32 2.21 -0.29 4.51
N ALA A 33 1.67 -0.10 3.31
CA ALA A 33 0.32 -0.47 2.88
C ALA A 33 0.33 -1.80 2.10
N HIS A 34 -0.40 -2.80 2.59
CA HIS A 34 -0.51 -4.11 1.94
C HIS A 34 -1.48 -4.11 0.75
N CYS A 35 -1.51 -5.22 0.00
CA CYS A 35 -2.37 -5.44 -1.15
C CYS A 35 -3.85 -5.63 -0.79
N PHE A 36 -4.73 -5.59 -1.83
CA PHE A 36 -6.16 -5.84 -1.70
C PHE A 36 -6.43 -7.23 -1.10
N THR A 37 -7.30 -7.28 -0.08
CA THR A 37 -7.64 -8.50 0.68
C THR A 37 -6.48 -9.22 1.39
N CYS A 38 -5.30 -8.62 1.44
CA CYS A 38 -4.16 -9.14 2.20
C CYS A 38 -4.24 -8.75 3.69
N GLY A 39 -3.11 -8.80 4.38
CA GLY A 39 -2.94 -8.31 5.74
C GLY A 39 -1.49 -7.88 5.96
N LYS A 40 -1.22 -7.24 7.09
CA LYS A 40 0.12 -6.72 7.46
C LYS A 40 1.21 -7.80 7.56
N ASP A 41 0.81 -9.07 7.71
CA ASP A 41 1.72 -10.19 7.97
C ASP A 41 2.09 -11.00 6.71
N ILE A 42 1.78 -10.49 5.50
CA ILE A 42 2.26 -11.14 4.27
C ILE A 42 3.78 -11.21 4.26
N LYS A 43 4.32 -12.35 3.79
CA LYS A 43 5.76 -12.67 3.90
C LYS A 43 6.67 -11.58 3.33
N ALA A 44 6.34 -11.07 2.14
CA ALA A 44 7.12 -10.01 1.49
C ALA A 44 7.16 -8.73 2.33
N ALA A 45 6.01 -8.23 2.81
CA ALA A 45 5.96 -7.03 3.64
C ALA A 45 6.74 -7.20 4.95
N ALA A 46 6.60 -8.36 5.59
CA ALA A 46 7.33 -8.66 6.82
C ALA A 46 8.85 -8.72 6.58
N ARG A 47 9.28 -9.26 5.44
CA ARG A 47 10.70 -9.37 5.08
C ARG A 47 11.29 -8.00 4.72
N ILE A 48 10.59 -7.23 3.89
CA ILE A 48 10.99 -5.86 3.54
C ILE A 48 11.08 -5.00 4.81
N ALA A 49 10.07 -5.06 5.69
CA ALA A 49 10.09 -4.30 6.94
C ALA A 49 11.31 -4.64 7.81
N ARG A 50 11.60 -5.93 8.00
CA ARG A 50 12.78 -6.37 8.77
C ARG A 50 14.07 -5.84 8.17
N ALA A 51 14.26 -5.98 6.86
CA ALA A 51 15.47 -5.50 6.20
C ALA A 51 15.63 -3.98 6.28
N LEU A 52 14.54 -3.20 6.25
CA LEU A 52 14.57 -1.76 6.47
C LEU A 52 14.94 -1.42 7.92
N VAL A 53 14.44 -2.18 8.90
CA VAL A 53 14.78 -2.00 10.32
C VAL A 53 16.27 -2.29 10.57
N ASP A 54 16.84 -3.31 9.92
CA ASP A 54 18.28 -3.60 9.97
C ASP A 54 19.13 -2.45 9.39
N ASN A 55 18.50 -1.56 8.60
CA ASN A 55 19.10 -0.33 8.05
C ASN A 55 18.62 0.96 8.77
N ASN A 56 18.21 0.84 10.03
CA ASN A 56 17.79 1.94 10.91
C ASN A 56 16.54 2.72 10.42
N ILE A 57 15.65 2.07 9.68
CA ILE A 57 14.34 2.64 9.30
C ILE A 57 13.25 1.87 10.04
N ALA A 58 12.55 2.52 10.97
CA ALA A 58 11.39 1.94 11.63
C ALA A 58 10.24 1.75 10.63
N VAL A 59 9.49 0.65 10.74
CA VAL A 59 8.40 0.36 9.81
C VAL A 59 7.12 0.02 10.56
N LEU A 60 6.06 0.79 10.29
CA LEU A 60 4.70 0.45 10.67
C LEU A 60 4.01 -0.26 9.51
N ARG A 61 3.54 -1.47 9.78
CA ARG A 61 2.59 -2.22 8.93
C ARG A 61 1.28 -2.35 9.70
N PHE A 62 0.15 -2.19 9.05
CA PHE A 62 -1.16 -2.31 9.70
C PHE A 62 -2.16 -3.01 8.76
N ASP A 63 -3.24 -3.52 9.33
CA ASP A 63 -4.36 -4.08 8.59
C ASP A 63 -5.40 -2.98 8.31
N PHE A 64 -5.84 -2.85 7.08
CA PHE A 64 -6.96 -1.95 6.73
C PHE A 64 -8.27 -2.38 7.39
N THR A 65 -9.22 -1.47 7.49
CA THR A 65 -10.57 -1.72 8.02
C THR A 65 -11.17 -3.02 7.47
N GLY A 66 -11.63 -3.89 8.38
CA GLY A 66 -12.26 -5.17 8.04
C GLY A 66 -11.32 -6.25 7.53
N LEU A 67 -10.00 -6.06 7.62
CA LEU A 67 -8.99 -7.04 7.23
C LEU A 67 -8.10 -7.42 8.42
N GLY A 68 -7.54 -8.63 8.35
CA GLY A 68 -6.58 -9.13 9.33
C GLY A 68 -7.11 -9.12 10.76
N SER A 69 -6.50 -8.30 11.62
CA SER A 69 -6.88 -8.12 13.02
C SER A 69 -7.49 -6.74 13.30
N SER A 70 -7.75 -5.94 12.27
CA SER A 70 -8.46 -4.66 12.40
C SER A 70 -9.97 -4.90 12.52
N ASP A 71 -10.62 -4.05 13.29
CA ASP A 71 -12.08 -4.04 13.42
C ASP A 71 -12.76 -3.55 12.14
N GLY A 72 -14.10 -3.58 12.15
CA GLY A 72 -14.94 -3.15 11.05
C GLY A 72 -15.34 -4.28 10.12
N ASP A 73 -16.11 -3.93 9.10
CA ASP A 73 -16.57 -4.86 8.07
C ASP A 73 -15.99 -4.44 6.72
N PHE A 74 -15.24 -5.34 6.08
CA PHE A 74 -14.65 -5.13 4.76
C PHE A 74 -15.70 -4.69 3.72
N SER A 75 -16.91 -5.21 3.79
CA SER A 75 -17.99 -4.86 2.85
C SER A 75 -18.39 -3.38 2.90
N ASN A 76 -18.11 -2.70 4.02
CA ASN A 76 -18.36 -1.27 4.20
C ASN A 76 -17.13 -0.40 3.91
N SER A 77 -15.98 -1.02 3.58
CA SER A 77 -14.77 -0.31 3.18
C SER A 77 -14.75 -0.03 1.67
N ASN A 78 -13.91 0.92 1.27
CA ASN A 78 -13.64 1.25 -0.12
C ASN A 78 -12.24 1.87 -0.25
N PHE A 79 -11.86 2.32 -1.44
CA PHE A 79 -10.52 2.90 -1.65
C PHE A 79 -10.33 4.19 -0.85
N SER A 80 -11.32 5.05 -0.80
CA SER A 80 -11.28 6.30 -0.02
C SER A 80 -11.13 6.03 1.48
N SER A 81 -11.81 5.03 2.03
CA SER A 81 -11.64 4.62 3.44
C SER A 81 -10.25 4.04 3.70
N ASN A 82 -9.67 3.28 2.75
CA ASN A 82 -8.29 2.79 2.87
C ASN A 82 -7.27 3.95 2.87
N VAL A 83 -7.50 5.00 2.08
CA VAL A 83 -6.69 6.22 2.13
C VAL A 83 -6.82 6.89 3.51
N ALA A 84 -8.03 6.95 4.08
CA ALA A 84 -8.25 7.51 5.41
C ALA A 84 -7.55 6.67 6.51
N ASP A 85 -7.57 5.34 6.40
CA ASP A 85 -6.83 4.45 7.31
C ASP A 85 -5.32 4.70 7.25
N LEU A 86 -4.75 4.93 6.05
CA LEU A 86 -3.34 5.30 5.88
C LEU A 86 -3.00 6.64 6.53
N VAL A 87 -3.86 7.62 6.38
CA VAL A 87 -3.67 8.94 7.02
C VAL A 87 -3.71 8.79 8.54
N ALA A 88 -4.66 8.03 9.09
CA ALA A 88 -4.73 7.75 10.52
C ALA A 88 -3.48 7.03 11.05
N ALA A 89 -2.92 6.08 10.28
CA ALA A 89 -1.66 5.42 10.64
C ALA A 89 -0.47 6.40 10.66
N ALA A 90 -0.43 7.34 9.70
CA ALA A 90 0.60 8.38 9.67
C ALA A 90 0.45 9.38 10.83
N GLU A 91 -0.77 9.76 11.17
CA GLU A 91 -1.08 10.61 12.33
C GLU A 91 -0.67 9.92 13.64
N TYR A 92 -1.01 8.63 13.80
CA TYR A 92 -0.57 7.87 14.96
C TYR A 92 0.97 7.86 15.11
N LEU A 93 1.70 7.65 14.00
CA LEU A 93 3.17 7.73 14.03
C LEU A 93 3.66 9.14 14.42
N ARG A 94 3.05 10.18 13.85
CA ARG A 94 3.38 11.59 14.14
C ARG A 94 3.22 11.92 15.62
N ASP A 95 2.10 11.50 16.20
CA ASP A 95 1.72 11.88 17.55
C ASP A 95 2.47 11.07 18.62
N THR A 96 2.86 9.83 18.30
CA THR A 96 3.44 8.90 19.28
C THR A 96 4.95 8.74 19.13
N TYR A 97 5.48 8.89 17.91
CA TYR A 97 6.89 8.66 17.57
C TYR A 97 7.43 9.76 16.67
N GLN A 98 7.38 9.53 15.37
CA GLN A 98 7.82 10.46 14.32
C GLN A 98 7.01 10.21 13.05
N SER A 99 6.63 11.27 12.34
CA SER A 99 5.94 11.20 11.06
C SER A 99 6.66 10.31 10.05
N PRO A 100 5.94 9.52 9.26
CA PRO A 100 6.59 8.67 8.26
C PRO A 100 7.19 9.51 7.14
N SER A 101 8.49 9.33 6.91
CA SER A 101 9.22 9.98 5.81
C SER A 101 9.05 9.22 4.49
N ILE A 102 8.71 7.93 4.56
CA ILE A 102 8.55 7.06 3.39
C ILE A 102 7.22 6.32 3.49
N LEU A 103 6.46 6.37 2.40
CA LEU A 103 5.24 5.58 2.22
C LEU A 103 5.54 4.45 1.23
N ILE A 104 5.29 3.22 1.61
CA ILE A 104 5.51 2.02 0.79
C ILE A 104 4.18 1.34 0.57
N GLY A 105 3.84 1.03 -0.67
CA GLY A 105 2.59 0.34 -0.98
C GLY A 105 2.76 -0.78 -1.99
N HIS A 106 2.17 -1.93 -1.69
CA HIS A 106 2.14 -3.09 -2.57
C HIS A 106 0.78 -3.23 -3.24
N SER A 107 0.77 -3.44 -4.56
CA SER A 107 -0.46 -3.63 -5.36
C SER A 107 -1.44 -2.46 -5.17
N LEU A 108 -2.70 -2.69 -4.81
CA LEU A 108 -3.67 -1.62 -4.51
C LEU A 108 -3.18 -0.69 -3.39
N GLY A 109 -2.41 -1.19 -2.42
CA GLY A 109 -1.74 -0.37 -1.41
C GLY A 109 -0.79 0.66 -2.01
N GLY A 110 -0.17 0.35 -3.16
CA GLY A 110 0.67 1.30 -3.92
C GLY A 110 -0.14 2.46 -4.51
N ALA A 111 -1.32 2.18 -5.05
CA ALA A 111 -2.24 3.23 -5.48
C ALA A 111 -2.73 4.08 -4.28
N ALA A 112 -2.99 3.42 -3.14
CA ALA A 112 -3.47 4.08 -1.92
C ALA A 112 -2.41 5.01 -1.31
N VAL A 113 -1.11 4.63 -1.25
CA VAL A 113 -0.05 5.52 -0.73
C VAL A 113 0.18 6.73 -1.63
N ILE A 114 0.04 6.59 -2.96
CA ILE A 114 0.08 7.74 -3.88
C ILE A 114 -1.06 8.72 -3.56
N ALA A 115 -2.29 8.21 -3.37
CA ALA A 115 -3.44 9.04 -3.06
C ALA A 115 -3.34 9.69 -1.67
N ALA A 116 -2.80 8.96 -0.67
CA ALA A 116 -2.63 9.42 0.70
C ALA A 116 -1.51 10.48 0.84
N ALA A 117 -0.50 10.47 -0.02
CA ALA A 117 0.70 11.30 0.11
C ALA A 117 0.42 12.82 0.19
N LYS A 118 -0.66 13.31 -0.42
CA LYS A 118 -1.08 14.72 -0.32
C LYS A 118 -1.55 15.11 1.09
N HIS A 119 -1.98 14.13 1.90
CA HIS A 119 -2.45 14.31 3.28
C HIS A 119 -1.36 14.03 4.32
N ILE A 120 -0.17 13.59 3.88
CA ILE A 120 0.99 13.29 4.73
C ILE A 120 2.16 14.18 4.27
N PRO A 121 2.17 15.46 4.67
CA PRO A 121 3.12 16.44 4.14
C PRO A 121 4.59 16.12 4.49
N GLU A 122 4.84 15.39 5.56
CA GLU A 122 6.18 14.97 6.01
C GLU A 122 6.78 13.85 5.17
N ALA A 123 5.96 13.12 4.41
CA ALA A 123 6.45 12.09 3.51
C ALA A 123 7.32 12.71 2.42
N LYS A 124 8.56 12.27 2.31
CA LYS A 124 9.55 12.72 1.33
C LYS A 124 9.63 11.79 0.13
N GLY A 125 9.32 10.51 0.34
CA GLY A 125 9.36 9.48 -0.68
C GLY A 125 8.14 8.57 -0.67
N VAL A 126 7.73 8.14 -1.87
CA VAL A 126 6.69 7.15 -2.10
C VAL A 126 7.28 6.00 -2.89
N VAL A 127 7.04 4.79 -2.45
CA VAL A 127 7.49 3.55 -3.07
C VAL A 127 6.28 2.72 -3.46
N THR A 128 6.21 2.29 -4.70
CA THR A 128 5.16 1.37 -5.19
C THR A 128 5.78 0.06 -5.65
N ILE A 129 5.15 -1.05 -5.32
CA ILE A 129 5.58 -2.41 -5.68
C ILE A 129 4.41 -3.09 -6.36
N GLY A 130 4.52 -3.44 -7.65
CA GLY A 130 3.46 -4.09 -8.42
C GLY A 130 2.13 -3.33 -8.41
N ALA A 131 2.16 -1.99 -8.39
CA ALA A 131 0.98 -1.16 -8.20
C ALA A 131 0.26 -0.85 -9.53
N PRO A 132 -1.08 -0.79 -9.53
CA PRO A 132 -1.84 -0.28 -10.66
C PRO A 132 -1.80 1.26 -10.69
N ALA A 133 -1.84 1.83 -11.90
CA ALA A 133 -1.97 3.26 -12.11
C ALA A 133 -3.39 3.79 -11.82
N GLU A 134 -4.37 2.89 -11.77
CA GLU A 134 -5.78 3.19 -11.52
C GLU A 134 -6.31 2.26 -10.43
N ALA A 135 -7.01 2.81 -9.42
CA ALA A 135 -7.62 2.01 -8.36
C ALA A 135 -8.63 1.00 -8.94
N ALA A 136 -9.37 1.40 -9.97
CA ALA A 136 -10.37 0.57 -10.66
C ALA A 136 -9.79 -0.71 -11.29
N HIS A 137 -8.45 -0.81 -11.48
CA HIS A 137 -7.80 -2.02 -11.95
C HIS A 137 -8.14 -3.26 -11.09
N VAL A 138 -8.39 -3.08 -9.78
CA VAL A 138 -8.74 -4.16 -8.87
C VAL A 138 -10.00 -4.91 -9.28
N MET A 139 -10.95 -4.27 -9.99
CA MET A 139 -12.16 -4.90 -10.50
C MET A 139 -11.90 -6.09 -11.42
N LYS A 140 -10.72 -6.15 -12.06
CA LYS A 140 -10.32 -7.29 -12.90
C LYS A 140 -10.29 -8.60 -12.11
N GLN A 141 -10.04 -8.56 -10.80
CA GLN A 141 -10.00 -9.74 -9.94
C GLN A 141 -11.39 -10.38 -9.74
N PHE A 142 -12.46 -9.63 -9.96
CA PHE A 142 -13.84 -10.09 -9.84
C PHE A 142 -14.74 -9.61 -11.00
N LYS A 143 -14.14 -9.43 -12.18
CA LYS A 143 -14.82 -8.89 -13.37
C LYS A 143 -16.14 -9.61 -13.73
N GLY A 144 -16.21 -10.92 -13.49
CA GLY A 144 -17.42 -11.72 -13.77
C GLY A 144 -18.61 -11.40 -12.86
N HIS A 145 -18.41 -10.63 -11.80
CA HIS A 145 -19.44 -10.29 -10.81
C HIS A 145 -19.79 -8.79 -10.76
N VAL A 146 -19.09 -7.96 -11.55
CA VAL A 146 -19.26 -6.49 -11.51
C VAL A 146 -20.70 -6.09 -11.82
N GLU A 147 -21.30 -6.65 -12.87
CA GLU A 147 -22.69 -6.35 -13.24
C GLU A 147 -23.67 -6.79 -12.15
N ALA A 148 -23.48 -7.99 -11.57
CA ALA A 148 -24.31 -8.46 -10.47
C ALA A 148 -24.22 -7.53 -9.23
N ILE A 149 -23.01 -7.03 -8.92
CA ILE A 149 -22.82 -6.05 -7.83
C ILE A 149 -23.58 -4.76 -8.13
N ARG A 150 -23.57 -4.28 -9.38
CA ARG A 150 -24.28 -3.07 -9.78
C ARG A 150 -25.80 -3.21 -9.68
N ASP A 151 -26.32 -4.36 -10.12
CA ASP A 151 -27.76 -4.61 -10.20
C ASP A 151 -28.36 -4.92 -8.82
N ILE A 152 -27.68 -5.78 -8.04
CA ILE A 152 -28.19 -6.29 -6.75
C ILE A 152 -27.79 -5.37 -5.59
N GLY A 153 -26.71 -4.59 -5.76
CA GLY A 153 -26.15 -3.72 -4.72
C GLY A 153 -24.95 -4.32 -3.98
N GLU A 154 -24.87 -5.65 -3.89
CA GLU A 154 -23.73 -6.37 -3.31
C GLU A 154 -23.63 -7.78 -3.87
N TYR A 155 -22.44 -8.37 -3.83
CA TYR A 155 -22.20 -9.76 -4.25
C TYR A 155 -21.02 -10.38 -3.51
N LYS A 156 -21.11 -11.67 -3.23
CA LYS A 156 -20.03 -12.45 -2.64
C LYS A 156 -19.07 -12.93 -3.71
N VAL A 157 -17.81 -12.61 -3.57
CA VAL A 157 -16.74 -12.96 -4.52
C VAL A 157 -15.63 -13.74 -3.82
N MET A 158 -15.02 -14.68 -4.52
CA MET A 158 -13.85 -15.41 -4.03
C MET A 158 -12.58 -14.68 -4.44
N LEU A 159 -11.82 -14.19 -3.46
CA LEU A 159 -10.56 -13.48 -3.66
C LEU A 159 -9.47 -14.14 -2.81
N ALA A 160 -8.37 -14.54 -3.42
CA ALA A 160 -7.25 -15.23 -2.75
C ALA A 160 -7.71 -16.40 -1.84
N GLY A 161 -8.70 -17.18 -2.29
CA GLY A 161 -9.23 -18.35 -1.57
C GLY A 161 -10.16 -18.02 -0.39
N ARG A 162 -10.58 -16.78 -0.22
CA ARG A 162 -11.52 -16.33 0.81
C ARG A 162 -12.73 -15.66 0.19
N GLU A 163 -13.90 -15.79 0.83
CA GLU A 163 -15.12 -15.10 0.43
C GLU A 163 -15.13 -13.67 0.98
N PHE A 164 -15.43 -12.71 0.11
CA PHE A 164 -15.63 -11.30 0.46
C PHE A 164 -16.93 -10.79 -0.14
N THR A 165 -17.66 -9.97 0.60
CA THR A 165 -18.80 -9.23 0.06
C THR A 165 -18.31 -7.90 -0.47
N ILE A 166 -18.51 -7.66 -1.77
CA ILE A 166 -18.26 -6.37 -2.43
C ILE A 166 -19.60 -5.67 -2.64
N LYS A 167 -19.71 -4.45 -2.14
CA LYS A 167 -20.88 -3.61 -2.32
C LYS A 167 -20.71 -2.64 -3.50
N ARG A 168 -21.81 -2.19 -4.07
CA ARG A 168 -21.84 -1.21 -5.16
C ARG A 168 -21.04 0.05 -4.82
N GLN A 169 -21.12 0.54 -3.58
CA GLN A 169 -20.36 1.72 -3.12
C GLN A 169 -18.83 1.57 -3.30
N PHE A 170 -18.31 0.34 -3.26
CA PHE A 170 -16.90 0.08 -3.56
C PHE A 170 -16.59 0.36 -5.04
N LEU A 171 -17.46 -0.09 -5.96
CA LEU A 171 -17.28 0.15 -7.40
C LEU A 171 -17.37 1.65 -7.71
N ASP A 172 -18.41 2.32 -7.17
CA ASP A 172 -18.65 3.75 -7.39
C ASP A 172 -17.45 4.57 -6.89
N ASP A 173 -16.90 4.22 -5.71
CA ASP A 173 -15.75 4.93 -5.13
C ASP A 173 -14.47 4.73 -5.94
N ILE A 174 -14.12 3.50 -6.35
CA ILE A 174 -12.88 3.27 -7.09
C ILE A 174 -12.91 3.86 -8.51
N GLU A 175 -14.09 3.93 -9.15
CA GLU A 175 -14.27 4.55 -10.46
C GLU A 175 -14.21 6.08 -10.39
N ALA A 176 -14.62 6.68 -9.27
CA ALA A 176 -14.54 8.12 -9.04
C ALA A 176 -13.11 8.62 -8.75
N GLN A 177 -12.16 7.72 -8.50
CA GLN A 177 -10.78 8.10 -8.16
C GLN A 177 -10.07 8.80 -9.33
N GLN A 178 -9.44 9.92 -9.02
CA GLN A 178 -8.64 10.68 -10.00
C GLN A 178 -7.16 10.36 -9.85
N GLN A 179 -6.80 9.09 -10.00
CA GLN A 179 -5.46 8.59 -9.69
C GLN A 179 -4.38 9.24 -10.58
N ASP A 180 -4.67 9.51 -11.84
CA ASP A 180 -3.76 10.23 -12.74
C ASP A 180 -3.38 11.61 -12.20
N LYS A 181 -4.35 12.33 -11.60
CA LYS A 181 -4.09 13.62 -10.94
C LYS A 181 -3.25 13.46 -9.69
N ASN A 182 -3.51 12.42 -8.88
CA ASN A 182 -2.70 12.12 -7.69
C ASN A 182 -1.25 11.83 -8.08
N ILE A 183 -1.02 11.04 -9.15
CA ILE A 183 0.32 10.73 -9.67
C ILE A 183 1.01 12.00 -10.21
N ALA A 184 0.33 12.77 -11.07
CA ALA A 184 0.89 13.98 -11.68
C ALA A 184 1.24 15.07 -10.66
N ASN A 185 0.51 15.12 -9.54
CA ASN A 185 0.69 16.09 -8.47
C ASN A 185 1.32 15.52 -7.19
N LEU A 186 1.97 14.37 -7.27
CA LEU A 186 2.54 13.68 -6.11
C LEU A 186 3.54 14.56 -5.33
N ARG A 187 4.38 15.34 -6.01
CA ARG A 187 5.38 16.26 -5.40
C ARG A 187 6.25 15.61 -4.33
N ARG A 188 6.53 14.33 -4.48
CA ARG A 188 7.41 13.51 -3.64
C ARG A 188 8.34 12.72 -4.55
N ALA A 189 9.49 12.32 -4.03
CA ALA A 189 10.32 11.36 -4.75
C ALA A 189 9.56 10.05 -4.91
N LEU A 190 9.56 9.50 -6.12
CA LEU A 190 8.82 8.27 -6.45
C LEU A 190 9.79 7.17 -6.86
N LEU A 191 9.65 5.99 -6.24
CA LEU A 191 10.32 4.77 -6.65
C LEU A 191 9.27 3.73 -7.05
N VAL A 192 9.35 3.25 -8.28
CA VAL A 192 8.44 2.26 -8.84
C VAL A 192 9.17 0.94 -9.01
N PHE A 193 8.70 -0.12 -8.37
CA PHE A 193 9.10 -1.49 -8.61
C PHE A 193 8.02 -2.23 -9.36
N HIS A 194 8.39 -2.95 -10.42
CA HIS A 194 7.45 -3.80 -11.13
C HIS A 194 8.16 -4.94 -11.85
N SER A 195 7.49 -6.08 -11.93
CA SER A 195 7.97 -7.23 -12.69
C SER A 195 7.35 -7.26 -14.09
N PRO A 196 8.12 -7.53 -15.16
CA PRO A 196 7.58 -7.71 -16.50
C PRO A 196 6.74 -8.98 -16.66
N VAL A 197 6.85 -9.92 -15.71
CA VAL A 197 6.08 -11.17 -15.70
C VAL A 197 4.95 -11.17 -14.67
N ASP A 198 4.64 -10.03 -14.06
CA ASP A 198 3.51 -9.90 -13.14
C ASP A 198 2.19 -10.21 -13.86
N SER A 199 1.55 -11.32 -13.46
CA SER A 199 0.30 -11.81 -14.06
C SER A 199 -0.97 -11.17 -13.49
N VAL A 200 -0.85 -10.36 -12.44
CA VAL A 200 -1.97 -9.71 -11.75
C VAL A 200 -2.10 -8.24 -12.16
N VAL A 201 -0.97 -7.52 -12.14
CA VAL A 201 -0.88 -6.12 -12.55
C VAL A 201 0.20 -6.03 -13.61
N SER A 202 -0.19 -5.76 -14.85
CA SER A 202 0.76 -5.73 -15.95
C SER A 202 1.73 -4.55 -15.86
N ILE A 203 2.94 -4.71 -16.42
CA ILE A 203 4.02 -3.72 -16.35
C ILE A 203 3.63 -2.37 -16.99
N GLU A 204 2.66 -2.34 -17.90
CA GLU A 204 2.14 -1.10 -18.48
C GLU A 204 1.54 -0.17 -17.42
N GLN A 205 1.09 -0.73 -16.29
CA GLN A 205 0.62 0.08 -15.16
C GLN A 205 1.78 0.86 -14.53
N ALA A 206 2.94 0.23 -14.35
CA ALA A 206 4.14 0.91 -13.87
C ALA A 206 4.64 1.96 -14.89
N GLN A 207 4.59 1.64 -16.19
CA GLN A 207 4.90 2.60 -17.25
C GLN A 207 3.99 3.83 -17.16
N LYS A 208 2.67 3.64 -17.00
CA LYS A 208 1.71 4.73 -16.84
C LYS A 208 2.01 5.58 -15.61
N ILE A 209 2.28 4.96 -14.44
CA ILE A 209 2.69 5.68 -13.23
C ILE A 209 3.95 6.50 -13.49
N TYR A 210 4.98 5.86 -14.06
CA TYR A 210 6.27 6.49 -14.29
C TYR A 210 6.19 7.66 -15.26
N LEU A 211 5.46 7.52 -16.37
CA LEU A 211 5.30 8.59 -17.37
C LEU A 211 4.49 9.78 -16.82
N THR A 212 3.45 9.51 -16.04
CA THR A 212 2.57 10.55 -15.47
C THR A 212 3.24 11.32 -14.33
N ALA A 213 4.06 10.66 -13.52
CA ALA A 213 4.74 11.29 -12.39
C ALA A 213 5.81 12.29 -12.85
N LYS A 214 5.98 13.36 -12.05
CA LYS A 214 7.08 14.32 -12.21
C LYS A 214 8.32 13.85 -11.47
N HIS A 215 9.49 14.35 -11.87
CA HIS A 215 10.74 14.12 -11.14
C HIS A 215 10.73 14.74 -9.73
N PRO A 216 11.47 14.15 -8.75
CA PRO A 216 12.33 12.98 -8.92
C PRO A 216 11.54 11.67 -8.95
N LYS A 217 11.84 10.81 -9.91
CA LYS A 217 11.24 9.48 -10.08
C LYS A 217 12.25 8.45 -10.55
N SER A 218 12.11 7.22 -10.10
CA SER A 218 12.96 6.09 -10.44
C SER A 218 12.11 4.85 -10.73
N PHE A 219 12.61 3.97 -11.59
CA PHE A 219 12.00 2.67 -11.90
C PHE A 219 13.04 1.58 -11.71
N ILE A 220 12.64 0.49 -11.11
CA ILE A 220 13.45 -0.73 -10.96
C ILE A 220 12.62 -1.92 -11.43
N SER A 221 13.15 -2.64 -12.42
CA SER A 221 12.56 -3.90 -12.86
C SER A 221 12.85 -5.00 -11.84
N LEU A 222 11.85 -5.81 -11.57
CA LEU A 222 11.97 -7.00 -10.73
C LEU A 222 12.04 -8.29 -11.57
N ASP A 223 12.50 -8.20 -12.80
CA ASP A 223 12.77 -9.21 -13.82
C ASP A 223 11.85 -10.45 -13.81
N SER A 224 12.00 -11.35 -12.84
CA SER A 224 11.25 -12.62 -12.75
C SER A 224 10.38 -12.74 -11.51
N ALA A 225 10.21 -11.67 -10.72
CA ALA A 225 9.41 -11.71 -9.51
C ALA A 225 7.92 -11.91 -9.81
N ASP A 226 7.24 -12.71 -9.01
CA ASP A 226 5.79 -12.77 -9.04
C ASP A 226 5.16 -11.57 -8.33
N HIS A 227 3.84 -11.38 -8.53
CA HIS A 227 3.10 -10.26 -7.95
C HIS A 227 3.26 -10.13 -6.43
N LEU A 228 3.35 -11.25 -5.71
CA LEU A 228 3.40 -11.29 -4.24
C LEU A 228 4.83 -11.30 -3.68
N LEU A 229 5.85 -11.29 -4.53
CA LEU A 229 7.26 -11.44 -4.12
C LEU A 229 7.45 -12.68 -3.23
N THR A 230 6.96 -13.82 -3.71
CA THR A 230 7.02 -15.08 -2.95
C THR A 230 8.45 -15.59 -2.78
N ASN A 231 9.35 -15.28 -3.73
CA ASN A 231 10.78 -15.50 -3.58
C ASN A 231 11.37 -14.47 -2.61
N ASN A 232 12.00 -14.97 -1.56
CA ASN A 232 12.63 -14.14 -0.54
C ASN A 232 13.69 -13.17 -1.09
N GLN A 233 14.43 -13.58 -2.13
CA GLN A 233 15.48 -12.76 -2.74
C GLN A 233 14.91 -11.49 -3.38
N ASP A 234 13.71 -11.56 -3.95
CA ASP A 234 13.05 -10.38 -4.54
C ASP A 234 12.68 -9.35 -3.46
N ALA A 235 12.15 -9.80 -2.33
CA ALA A 235 11.83 -8.93 -1.19
C ALA A 235 13.10 -8.30 -0.58
N ASP A 236 14.20 -9.03 -0.48
CA ASP A 236 15.49 -8.51 0.00
C ASP A 236 16.08 -7.49 -0.98
N TYR A 237 15.98 -7.75 -2.28
CA TYR A 237 16.42 -6.82 -3.31
C TYR A 237 15.62 -5.51 -3.26
N VAL A 238 14.30 -5.60 -3.16
CA VAL A 238 13.41 -4.43 -2.99
C VAL A 238 13.83 -3.61 -1.77
N ALA A 239 14.04 -4.26 -0.62
CA ALA A 239 14.43 -3.57 0.62
C ALA A 239 15.79 -2.87 0.49
N SER A 240 16.77 -3.54 -0.13
CA SER A 240 18.11 -2.97 -0.38
C SER A 240 18.03 -1.74 -1.28
N CYS A 241 17.24 -1.81 -2.35
CA CYS A 241 17.03 -0.69 -3.26
C CYS A 241 16.30 0.48 -2.55
N ILE A 242 15.26 0.20 -1.74
CA ILE A 242 14.59 1.24 -0.95
C ILE A 242 15.57 1.92 0.00
N THR A 243 16.39 1.15 0.70
CA THR A 243 17.40 1.66 1.64
C THR A 243 18.38 2.61 0.94
N ALA A 244 18.96 2.17 -0.18
CA ALA A 244 19.92 2.96 -0.94
C ALA A 244 19.28 4.23 -1.53
N TRP A 245 18.10 4.09 -2.15
CA TRP A 245 17.38 5.20 -2.77
C TRP A 245 16.93 6.24 -1.74
N SER A 246 16.37 5.79 -0.62
CA SER A 246 15.82 6.67 0.42
C SER A 246 16.89 7.50 1.13
N SER A 247 18.16 7.06 1.14
CA SER A 247 19.26 7.79 1.80
C SER A 247 19.43 9.23 1.30
N ARG A 248 18.93 9.54 0.11
CA ARG A 248 18.94 10.91 -0.47
C ARG A 248 17.85 11.81 0.09
N TYR A 249 16.85 11.25 0.76
CA TYR A 249 15.63 11.95 1.17
C TYR A 249 15.40 11.92 2.70
N LEU A 250 16.23 11.17 3.44
CA LEU A 250 16.14 10.98 4.90
C LEU A 250 17.07 11.89 5.68
#